data_cda78299f34ef4f9b0e0c036c99f5361
#
_entry.id   cda78299f34ef4f9b0e0c036c99f5361
#
_cell.length_a   1.000
_cell.length_b   1.000
_cell.length_c   1.000
_cell.angle_alpha   90.00
_cell.angle_beta   90.00
_cell.angle_gamma   90.00
#
_symmetry.space_group_name_H-M   'P 1'
#
loop_
_entity.id
_entity.type
_entity.pdbx_description
1 polymer ?
#
loop_
_entity_poly.entity_id
_entity_poly.type
_entity_poly.pdbx_seq_one_letter_code
_entity_poly.pdbx_strand_id
1 'polypeptide(L)' 'MVTETMIVIALRQKNWEAAAEMAHEFAGKNPESEIARIAPAVETAEKSAEAAWLLSIFSEIKWREMNEVKI' A
#
# COMPACT_ATOMS: atom_id res chain seq x y z
N MET A 1 -1.36 4.11 -15.50
CA MET A 1 -0.19 4.33 -14.64
C MET A 1 -0.56 4.13 -13.17
N VAL A 2 0.22 3.32 -12.47
CA VAL A 2 -0.02 3.08 -11.06
C VAL A 2 0.58 4.21 -10.23
N THR A 3 -0.19 4.72 -9.28
CA THR A 3 0.28 5.76 -8.38
C THR A 3 0.21 5.25 -6.95
N GLU A 4 0.95 5.93 -6.07
CA GLU A 4 0.91 5.57 -4.65
C GLU A 4 -0.51 5.68 -4.09
N THR A 5 -1.25 6.69 -4.52
CA THR A 5 -2.62 6.87 -4.06
C THR A 5 -3.48 5.66 -4.38
N MET A 6 -3.34 5.12 -5.58
CA MET A 6 -4.12 3.95 -5.98
C MET A 6 -3.80 2.76 -5.08
N ILE A 7 -2.54 2.60 -4.74
CA ILE A 7 -2.12 1.49 -3.88
C ILE A 7 -2.70 1.67 -2.48
N VAL A 8 -2.62 2.89 -1.95
CA VAL A 8 -3.15 3.17 -0.61
C VAL A 8 -4.65 2.88 -0.55
N ILE A 9 -5.39 3.27 -1.58
CA ILE A 9 -6.82 3.02 -1.63
C ILE A 9 -7.10 1.53 -1.64
N ALA A 10 -6.36 0.78 -2.44
CA ALA A 10 -6.54 -0.67 -2.50
C ALA A 10 -6.26 -1.31 -1.13
N LEU A 11 -5.22 -0.83 -0.44
CA LEU A 11 -4.90 -1.35 0.89
C LEU A 11 -6.02 -1.05 1.88
N ARG A 12 -6.58 0.15 1.81
CA ARG A 12 -7.67 0.51 2.71
C ARG A 12 -8.91 -0.35 2.47
N GLN A 13 -9.12 -0.74 1.22
CA GLN A 13 -10.25 -1.60 0.88
C GLN A 13 -9.95 -3.07 1.14
N LYS A 14 -8.73 -3.37 1.60
CA LYS A 14 -8.28 -4.73 1.86
C LYS A 14 -8.33 -5.58 0.60
N ASN A 15 -8.14 -4.94 -0.53
CA ASN A 15 -8.06 -5.63 -1.81
C ASN A 15 -6.59 -5.99 -2.03
N TRP A 16 -6.16 -7.03 -1.33
CA TRP A 16 -4.75 -7.38 -1.28
C TRP A 16 -4.20 -7.79 -2.64
N GLU A 17 -5.00 -8.46 -3.44
CA GLU A 17 -4.53 -8.91 -4.75
C GLU A 17 -4.20 -7.73 -5.65
N ALA A 18 -5.13 -6.78 -5.75
CA ALA A 18 -4.89 -5.60 -6.57
C ALA A 18 -3.75 -4.77 -5.99
N ALA A 19 -3.72 -4.64 -4.67
CA ALA A 19 -2.67 -3.87 -4.02
C ALA A 19 -1.30 -4.48 -4.30
N ALA A 20 -1.20 -5.81 -4.26
CA ALA A 20 0.07 -6.48 -4.51
C ALA A 20 0.55 -6.25 -5.93
N GLU A 21 -0.35 -6.37 -6.90
CA GLU A 21 0.04 -6.14 -8.29
C GLU A 21 0.52 -4.73 -8.52
N MET A 22 -0.22 -3.76 -7.98
CA MET A 22 0.15 -2.37 -8.15
C MET A 22 1.42 -2.02 -7.40
N ALA A 23 1.58 -2.57 -6.21
CA ALA A 23 2.79 -2.30 -5.43
C ALA A 23 4.01 -2.88 -6.13
N HIS A 24 3.86 -4.05 -6.72
CA HIS A 24 4.97 -4.68 -7.43
C HIS A 24 5.40 -3.82 -8.63
N GLU A 25 4.43 -3.35 -9.40
CA GLU A 25 4.74 -2.49 -10.54
C GLU A 25 5.36 -1.18 -10.10
N PHE A 26 4.80 -0.57 -9.07
CA PHE A 26 5.32 0.70 -8.56
C PHE A 26 6.73 0.54 -8.02
N ALA A 27 6.98 -0.55 -7.30
CA ALA A 27 8.30 -0.80 -6.73
C ALA A 27 9.34 -1.00 -7.81
N GLY A 28 8.96 -1.61 -8.93
CA GLY A 28 9.89 -1.80 -10.03
C GLY A 28 10.38 -0.50 -10.61
N LYS A 29 9.52 0.52 -10.60
CA LYS A 29 9.88 1.83 -11.13
C LYS A 29 10.41 2.78 -10.05
N ASN A 30 10.12 2.49 -8.80
CA ASN A 30 10.50 3.35 -7.68
C ASN A 30 11.05 2.51 -6.55
N PRO A 31 12.22 1.87 -6.75
CA PRO A 31 12.74 0.92 -5.77
C PRO A 31 13.11 1.53 -4.43
N GLU A 32 13.23 2.85 -4.36
CA GLU A 32 13.59 3.51 -3.10
C GLU A 32 12.37 3.99 -2.33
N SER A 33 11.16 3.75 -2.87
CA SER A 33 9.96 4.26 -2.24
C SER A 33 9.54 3.40 -1.05
N GLU A 34 8.66 3.96 -0.22
CA GLU A 34 8.08 3.21 0.89
C GLU A 34 7.28 2.03 0.37
N ILE A 35 6.63 2.20 -0.76
CA ILE A 35 5.85 1.12 -1.36
C ILE A 35 6.73 -0.09 -1.67
N ALA A 36 7.95 0.18 -2.15
CA ALA A 36 8.87 -0.92 -2.45
C ALA A 36 9.21 -1.69 -1.19
N ARG A 37 9.28 -1.00 -0.04
CA ARG A 37 9.59 -1.67 1.22
C ARG A 37 8.46 -2.53 1.73
N ILE A 38 7.21 -2.13 1.47
CA ILE A 38 6.08 -2.89 1.98
C ILE A 38 5.53 -3.89 0.97
N ALA A 39 6.00 -3.86 -0.27
CA ALA A 39 5.47 -4.75 -1.29
C ALA A 39 5.50 -6.24 -0.87
N PRO A 40 6.59 -6.74 -0.27
CA PRO A 40 6.58 -8.13 0.17
C PRO A 40 5.50 -8.43 1.19
N ALA A 41 5.23 -7.47 2.09
CA ALA A 41 4.19 -7.66 3.09
C ALA A 41 2.81 -7.70 2.43
N VAL A 42 2.61 -6.87 1.41
CA VAL A 42 1.34 -6.87 0.71
C VAL A 42 1.07 -8.23 0.08
N GLU A 43 2.12 -8.85 -0.47
CA GLU A 43 1.97 -10.15 -1.10
C GLU A 43 1.57 -11.24 -0.12
N THR A 44 1.88 -11.07 1.16
CA THR A 44 1.55 -12.07 2.15
C THR A 44 0.30 -11.72 2.95
N ALA A 45 -0.32 -10.57 2.68
CA ALA A 45 -1.42 -10.09 3.50
C ALA A 45 -2.63 -11.03 3.49
N GLU A 46 -2.85 -11.73 2.37
CA GLU A 46 -3.97 -12.64 2.30
C GLU A 46 -3.80 -13.83 3.24
N LYS A 47 -2.56 -14.18 3.54
CA LYS A 47 -2.27 -15.37 4.36
C LYS A 47 -1.82 -15.01 5.76
N SER A 48 -1.56 -13.75 6.03
CA SER A 48 -1.05 -13.32 7.32
C SER A 48 -1.91 -12.20 7.87
N ALA A 49 -2.63 -12.50 8.94
CA ALA A 49 -3.46 -11.49 9.59
C ALA A 49 -2.60 -10.35 10.14
N GLU A 50 -1.39 -10.68 10.60
CA GLU A 50 -0.48 -9.67 11.12
C GLU A 50 -0.05 -8.71 10.02
N ALA A 51 0.30 -9.24 8.85
CA ALA A 51 0.69 -8.39 7.73
C ALA A 51 -0.48 -7.52 7.31
N ALA A 52 -1.67 -8.10 7.23
CA ALA A 52 -2.86 -7.35 6.85
C ALA A 52 -3.13 -6.22 7.85
N TRP A 53 -2.97 -6.50 9.13
CA TRP A 53 -3.20 -5.49 10.16
C TRP A 53 -2.21 -4.34 10.05
N LEU A 54 -0.93 -4.67 9.88
CA LEU A 54 0.09 -3.64 9.75
C LEU A 54 -0.13 -2.79 8.51
N LEU A 55 -0.53 -3.42 7.41
CA LEU A 55 -0.79 -2.69 6.19
C LEU A 55 -2.02 -1.80 6.31
N SER A 56 -3.02 -2.24 7.07
CA SER A 56 -4.19 -1.41 7.32
C SER A 56 -3.79 -0.14 8.07
N ILE A 57 -2.91 -0.27 9.07
CA ILE A 57 -2.43 0.88 9.80
C ILE A 57 -1.61 1.79 8.89
N PHE A 58 -0.73 1.19 8.09
CA PHE A 58 0.09 1.95 7.15
C PHE A 58 -0.79 2.74 6.20
N SER A 59 -1.81 2.09 5.63
CA SER A 59 -2.65 2.75 4.64
C SER A 59 -3.47 3.87 5.28
N GLU A 60 -3.88 3.69 6.52
CA GLU A 60 -4.63 4.74 7.20
C GLU A 60 -3.76 5.97 7.42
N ILE A 61 -2.51 5.74 7.85
CA ILE A 61 -1.59 6.85 8.07
C ILE A 61 -1.29 7.58 6.76
N LYS A 62 -1.02 6.81 5.71
CA LYS A 62 -0.72 7.42 4.42
C LYS A 62 -1.93 8.17 3.87
N TRP A 63 -3.12 7.60 4.05
CA TRP A 63 -4.33 8.27 3.58
C TRP A 63 -4.51 9.60 4.25
N ARG A 64 -4.26 9.66 5.56
CA ARG A 64 -4.38 10.92 6.28
C ARG A 64 -3.36 11.94 5.79
N GLU A 65 -2.14 11.50 5.55
CA GLU A 65 -1.11 12.40 5.06
C GLU A 65 -1.46 12.96 3.69
N MET A 66 -2.00 12.10 2.83
CA MET A 66 -2.32 12.50 1.47
C MET A 66 -3.52 13.42 1.42
N ASN A 67 -4.42 13.29 2.37
CA ASN A 67 -5.66 14.06 2.39
C ASN A 67 -5.66 15.16 3.44
N GLU A 68 -4.52 15.40 4.05
CA GLU A 68 -4.41 16.47 5.01
C GLU A 68 -4.46 17.77 4.26
N VAL A 69 -5.53 18.50 4.48
CA VAL A 69 -5.74 19.75 3.78
C VAL A 69 -4.92 20.83 4.42
N LYS A 70 -4.26 21.61 3.60
CA LYS A 70 -3.53 22.75 4.10
C LYS A 70 -4.51 23.87 4.33
N ILE A 71 -4.80 24.08 5.54
CA ILE A 71 -5.79 25.08 5.92
C ILE A 71 -5.12 26.35 6.36
#